data_206735b22acdbd967448b3bab4ab237a
#
_entry.id   206735b22acdbd967448b3bab4ab237a
#
_cell.length_a   1.000
_cell.length_b   1.000
_cell.length_c   1.000
_cell.angle_alpha   90.00
_cell.angle_beta   90.00
_cell.angle_gamma   90.00
#
_symmetry.space_group_name_H-M   'P 1'
#
loop_
_entity.id
_entity.type
_entity.pdbx_description
1 polymer ?
#
loop_
_entity_poly.entity_id
_entity_poly.type
_entity_poly.pdbx_seq_one_letter_code
_entity_poly.pdbx_strand_id
1 'polypeptide(L)'
;MSSSSDGRYNTSYILRICAIAALGGILFGYDTAVISGAIGSLTSYFHLSPAETGWAVSCVIVGCVAGSFFAGYLSKRFGRKKSLMLAALLFTISAIGTSLSYTFTHFVIFRIIGGLAVGLAATVSPMYMSEVSPKHMRGRALSMQQFAIVFGQILIFYVNYKIASIATESWLIDLGWRYMFAAGVLPCILFCILVFVIPESPRWTMMVGREEETLDILTRISNAEHAKHLLADIKLSLQSDLLNKKQKINYRDGKVRFILFIGCMIAMLQQVTGVNVMMYYAPIVLKDVTGSAQEALFQTIWIGVIQLIGSIIGAMIMDKMGRVSLMRKGTIGSILGLLFTSWALYTHATGYYTLFGMLFFMIFYALSWGVGAWVLISEIFPNHMRSQGMSISVAFMWMANFAVSQSFPMINENPYLLSHFHGAFPMWIFAGCCLLSYFFICRYLPETKGVSLEKMEAVVLAKRGGKDASIQAESYSK
;
A
#
# COMPACT_ATOMS: atom_id res chain seq x y z
N MET A 1 25.27 -18.56 13.60
CA MET A 1 25.36 -18.60 15.07
C MET A 1 24.82 -17.30 15.65
N SER A 2 23.56 -17.27 16.12
CA SER A 2 22.93 -16.10 16.78
C SER A 2 21.80 -16.57 17.69
N SER A 3 22.12 -17.38 18.69
CA SER A 3 21.15 -17.93 19.64
C SER A 3 21.16 -17.28 21.03
N SER A 4 21.82 -16.16 21.23
CA SER A 4 22.00 -15.57 22.58
C SER A 4 21.21 -14.28 22.84
N SER A 5 20.41 -13.74 21.89
CA SER A 5 19.59 -12.54 22.09
C SER A 5 18.11 -12.81 22.36
N ASP A 6 17.64 -14.03 22.15
CA ASP A 6 16.20 -14.38 22.17
C ASP A 6 15.61 -14.39 23.59
N GLY A 7 16.41 -14.66 24.64
CA GLY A 7 15.94 -14.68 26.02
C GLY A 7 15.68 -13.31 26.69
N ARG A 8 16.08 -12.22 26.02
CA ARG A 8 15.93 -10.84 26.57
C ARG A 8 14.61 -10.19 26.20
N TYR A 9 13.92 -10.66 25.16
CA TYR A 9 12.69 -10.09 24.64
C TYR A 9 11.52 -11.07 24.75
N ASN A 10 10.35 -10.53 25.10
CA ASN A 10 9.09 -11.28 25.07
C ASN A 10 8.51 -11.28 23.66
N THR A 11 9.07 -12.15 22.80
CA THR A 11 8.71 -12.25 21.39
C THR A 11 7.21 -12.48 21.19
N SER A 12 6.59 -13.32 22.02
CA SER A 12 5.14 -13.61 21.95
C SER A 12 4.30 -12.38 22.20
N TYR A 13 4.67 -11.58 23.19
CA TYR A 13 3.96 -10.32 23.50
C TYR A 13 4.12 -9.30 22.37
N ILE A 14 5.35 -9.12 21.86
CA ILE A 14 5.63 -8.22 20.75
C ILE A 14 4.82 -8.61 19.50
N LEU A 15 4.80 -9.90 19.15
CA LEU A 15 4.03 -10.37 17.99
C LEU A 15 2.53 -10.16 18.15
N ARG A 16 1.98 -10.34 19.38
CA ARG A 16 0.56 -10.09 19.65
C ARG A 16 0.20 -8.62 19.46
N ILE A 17 0.96 -7.69 20.04
CA ILE A 17 0.66 -6.25 19.91
C ILE A 17 0.89 -5.77 18.45
N CYS A 18 1.88 -6.31 17.76
CA CYS A 18 2.08 -6.05 16.32
C CYS A 18 0.93 -6.62 15.47
N ALA A 19 0.42 -7.82 15.77
CA ALA A 19 -0.72 -8.41 15.07
C ALA A 19 -1.99 -7.55 15.23
N ILE A 20 -2.23 -7.03 16.43
CA ILE A 20 -3.34 -6.10 16.67
C ILE A 20 -3.16 -4.80 15.86
N ALA A 21 -1.97 -4.21 15.86
CA ALA A 21 -1.70 -3.02 15.05
C ALA A 21 -1.83 -3.30 13.55
N ALA A 22 -1.48 -4.52 13.10
CA ALA A 22 -1.61 -4.95 11.70
C ALA A 22 -3.08 -5.12 11.24
N LEU A 23 -4.06 -5.21 12.17
CA LEU A 23 -5.48 -5.15 11.81
C LEU A 23 -5.84 -3.84 11.07
N GLY A 24 -5.17 -2.73 11.40
CA GLY A 24 -5.26 -1.51 10.61
C GLY A 24 -4.86 -1.69 9.15
N GLY A 25 -3.91 -2.61 8.87
CA GLY A 25 -3.57 -3.03 7.52
C GLY A 25 -4.65 -3.89 6.86
N ILE A 26 -5.25 -4.83 7.60
CA ILE A 26 -6.39 -5.62 7.09
C ILE A 26 -7.53 -4.69 6.69
N LEU A 27 -7.88 -3.72 7.54
CA LEU A 27 -8.94 -2.75 7.24
C LEU A 27 -8.58 -1.84 6.06
N PHE A 28 -7.32 -1.45 5.92
CA PHE A 28 -6.85 -0.74 4.72
C PHE A 28 -7.12 -1.58 3.46
N GLY A 29 -6.66 -2.83 3.42
CA GLY A 29 -6.87 -3.71 2.27
C GLY A 29 -8.35 -3.97 1.99
N TYR A 30 -9.13 -4.20 3.03
CA TYR A 30 -10.57 -4.43 2.98
C TYR A 30 -11.31 -3.21 2.38
N ASP A 31 -11.12 -2.01 2.99
CA ASP A 31 -11.85 -0.81 2.60
C ASP A 31 -11.53 -0.33 1.18
N THR A 32 -10.26 -0.47 0.75
CA THR A 32 -9.87 -0.09 -0.62
C THR A 32 -10.39 -1.06 -1.66
N ALA A 33 -10.48 -2.35 -1.36
CA ALA A 33 -10.86 -3.38 -2.32
C ALA A 33 -12.36 -3.73 -2.32
N VAL A 34 -13.14 -3.32 -1.30
CA VAL A 34 -14.59 -3.58 -1.23
C VAL A 34 -15.33 -3.05 -2.46
N ILE A 35 -14.87 -1.93 -2.99
CA ILE A 35 -15.49 -1.28 -4.14
C ILE A 35 -15.53 -2.18 -5.37
N SER A 36 -14.56 -3.10 -5.52
CA SER A 36 -14.49 -3.99 -6.68
C SER A 36 -15.75 -4.84 -6.86
N GLY A 37 -16.32 -5.34 -5.77
CA GLY A 37 -17.56 -6.11 -5.82
C GLY A 37 -18.82 -5.24 -5.96
N ALA A 38 -18.76 -4.02 -5.46
CA ALA A 38 -19.90 -3.12 -5.37
C ALA A 38 -20.07 -2.23 -6.60
N ILE A 39 -19.01 -1.97 -7.37
CA ILE A 39 -18.99 -0.92 -8.40
C ILE A 39 -20.08 -1.10 -9.47
N GLY A 40 -20.30 -2.32 -9.98
CA GLY A 40 -21.34 -2.57 -10.98
C GLY A 40 -22.75 -2.29 -10.45
N SER A 41 -23.04 -2.72 -9.22
CA SER A 41 -24.31 -2.45 -8.53
C SER A 41 -24.49 -0.97 -8.22
N LEU A 42 -23.46 -0.28 -7.77
CA LEU A 42 -23.47 1.17 -7.50
C LEU A 42 -23.77 1.98 -8.76
N THR A 43 -23.09 1.63 -9.88
CA THR A 43 -23.30 2.29 -11.17
C THR A 43 -24.76 2.14 -11.62
N SER A 44 -25.33 0.96 -11.47
CA SER A 44 -26.74 0.70 -11.82
C SER A 44 -27.71 1.38 -10.85
N TYR A 45 -27.45 1.32 -9.53
CA TYR A 45 -28.34 1.85 -8.49
C TYR A 45 -28.43 3.39 -8.52
N PHE A 46 -27.32 4.08 -8.66
CA PHE A 46 -27.26 5.55 -8.69
C PHE A 46 -27.29 6.13 -10.12
N HIS A 47 -27.36 5.28 -11.16
CA HIS A 47 -27.31 5.69 -12.58
C HIS A 47 -26.07 6.55 -12.89
N LEU A 48 -24.88 6.07 -12.44
CA LEU A 48 -23.65 6.83 -12.53
C LEU A 48 -23.13 6.88 -13.97
N SER A 49 -22.70 8.07 -14.39
CA SER A 49 -21.87 8.24 -15.58
C SER A 49 -20.47 7.65 -15.38
N PRO A 50 -19.68 7.39 -16.45
CA PRO A 50 -18.31 6.87 -16.33
C PRO A 50 -17.40 7.73 -15.44
N ALA A 51 -17.58 9.06 -15.45
CA ALA A 51 -16.84 9.96 -14.60
C ALA A 51 -17.23 9.84 -13.11
N GLU A 52 -18.53 9.67 -12.82
CA GLU A 52 -19.03 9.45 -11.47
C GLU A 52 -18.66 8.05 -10.96
N THR A 53 -18.63 7.03 -11.83
CA THR A 53 -18.12 5.69 -11.51
C THR A 53 -16.64 5.76 -11.10
N GLY A 54 -15.82 6.51 -11.85
CA GLY A 54 -14.44 6.79 -11.47
C GLY A 54 -14.34 7.50 -10.12
N TRP A 55 -15.21 8.49 -9.86
CA TRP A 55 -15.25 9.20 -8.58
C TRP A 55 -15.69 8.31 -7.43
N ALA A 56 -16.64 7.40 -7.62
CA ALA A 56 -17.04 6.43 -6.59
C ALA A 56 -15.86 5.57 -6.10
N VAL A 57 -14.93 5.24 -7.00
CA VAL A 57 -13.72 4.49 -6.67
C VAL A 57 -12.62 5.39 -6.10
N SER A 58 -12.38 6.56 -6.72
CA SER A 58 -11.22 7.39 -6.41
C SER A 58 -11.41 8.35 -5.23
N CYS A 59 -12.64 8.66 -4.82
CA CYS A 59 -12.93 9.60 -3.72
C CYS A 59 -12.29 9.19 -2.39
N VAL A 60 -12.17 7.89 -2.11
CA VAL A 60 -11.47 7.37 -0.92
C VAL A 60 -10.01 7.83 -0.88
N ILE A 61 -9.36 7.97 -2.05
CA ILE A 61 -7.95 8.35 -2.16
C ILE A 61 -7.74 9.79 -1.66
N VAL A 62 -8.70 10.68 -1.88
CA VAL A 62 -8.69 12.05 -1.34
C VAL A 62 -8.60 12.00 0.19
N GLY A 63 -9.42 11.15 0.81
CA GLY A 63 -9.35 10.89 2.24
C GLY A 63 -8.00 10.31 2.67
N CYS A 64 -7.42 9.38 1.90
CA CYS A 64 -6.12 8.77 2.19
C CYS A 64 -4.98 9.82 2.22
N VAL A 65 -4.97 10.74 1.28
CA VAL A 65 -4.02 11.86 1.25
C VAL A 65 -4.13 12.70 2.52
N ALA A 66 -5.35 13.15 2.84
CA ALA A 66 -5.60 13.97 4.02
C ALA A 66 -5.27 13.21 5.31
N GLY A 67 -5.71 11.95 5.45
CA GLY A 67 -5.43 11.11 6.61
C GLY A 67 -3.94 10.88 6.83
N SER A 68 -3.18 10.61 5.78
CA SER A 68 -1.73 10.43 5.85
C SER A 68 -1.02 11.73 6.24
N PHE A 69 -1.48 12.88 5.73
CA PHE A 69 -0.92 14.19 6.07
C PHE A 69 -1.11 14.52 7.55
N PHE A 70 -2.30 14.29 8.08
CA PHE A 70 -2.60 14.56 9.50
C PHE A 70 -2.05 13.50 10.44
N ALA A 71 -1.74 12.28 9.97
CA ALA A 71 -1.26 11.17 10.80
C ALA A 71 -0.03 11.52 11.62
N GLY A 72 0.95 12.21 11.02
CA GLY A 72 2.16 12.66 11.71
C GLY A 72 1.88 13.61 12.87
N TYR A 73 0.97 14.56 12.68
CA TYR A 73 0.54 15.52 13.70
C TYR A 73 -0.23 14.82 14.82
N LEU A 74 -1.24 14.02 14.47
CA LEU A 74 -2.10 13.33 15.43
C LEU A 74 -1.31 12.33 16.28
N SER A 75 -0.47 11.50 15.65
CA SER A 75 0.35 10.51 16.35
C SER A 75 1.38 11.13 17.28
N LYS A 76 1.92 12.32 16.93
CA LYS A 76 2.82 13.07 17.79
C LYS A 76 2.10 13.69 18.99
N ARG A 77 0.92 14.28 18.76
CA ARG A 77 0.16 15.00 19.79
C ARG A 77 -0.55 14.06 20.75
N PHE A 78 -1.23 13.03 20.26
CA PHE A 78 -2.13 12.17 21.04
C PHE A 78 -1.56 10.77 21.32
N GLY A 79 -0.48 10.38 20.68
CA GLY A 79 0.11 9.04 20.76
C GLY A 79 -0.34 8.12 19.63
N ARG A 80 0.34 6.98 19.57
CA ARG A 80 0.10 6.02 18.49
C ARG A 80 -1.19 5.24 18.73
N LYS A 81 -1.39 4.78 19.97
CA LYS A 81 -2.59 4.05 20.38
C LYS A 81 -3.86 4.84 20.12
N LYS A 82 -3.93 6.09 20.59
CA LYS A 82 -5.12 6.94 20.39
C LYS A 82 -5.36 7.26 18.91
N SER A 83 -4.30 7.42 18.12
CA SER A 83 -4.42 7.63 16.69
C SER A 83 -4.97 6.38 15.97
N LEU A 84 -4.57 5.17 16.40
CA LEU A 84 -5.15 3.92 15.89
C LEU A 84 -6.61 3.74 16.33
N MET A 85 -6.96 4.15 17.54
CA MET A 85 -8.36 4.17 18.01
C MET A 85 -9.23 5.10 17.16
N LEU A 86 -8.71 6.29 16.84
CA LEU A 86 -9.39 7.22 15.93
C LEU A 86 -9.56 6.61 14.53
N ALA A 87 -8.53 5.95 14.01
CA ALA A 87 -8.64 5.26 12.72
C ALA A 87 -9.72 4.17 12.75
N ALA A 88 -9.76 3.35 13.81
CA ALA A 88 -10.77 2.30 13.99
C ALA A 88 -12.19 2.87 14.05
N LEU A 89 -12.38 3.99 14.76
CA LEU A 89 -13.66 4.69 14.82
C LEU A 89 -14.07 5.22 13.43
N LEU A 90 -13.16 5.87 12.71
CA LEU A 90 -13.43 6.40 11.37
C LEU A 90 -13.76 5.28 10.36
N PHE A 91 -13.07 4.13 10.43
CA PHE A 91 -13.42 2.95 9.63
C PHE A 91 -14.84 2.46 9.94
N THR A 92 -15.20 2.40 11.22
CA THR A 92 -16.56 1.97 11.64
C THR A 92 -17.64 2.93 11.13
N ILE A 93 -17.41 4.24 11.29
CA ILE A 93 -18.33 5.28 10.78
C ILE A 93 -18.46 5.18 9.26
N SER A 94 -17.34 5.00 8.55
CA SER A 94 -17.35 4.84 7.10
C SER A 94 -18.13 3.61 6.66
N ALA A 95 -17.84 2.44 7.23
CA ALA A 95 -18.50 1.20 6.85
C ALA A 95 -20.02 1.26 7.08
N ILE A 96 -20.47 1.75 8.23
CA ILE A 96 -21.90 1.93 8.54
C ILE A 96 -22.50 2.99 7.61
N GLY A 97 -21.88 4.18 7.52
CA GLY A 97 -22.42 5.29 6.74
C GLY A 97 -22.50 4.98 5.24
N THR A 98 -21.48 4.31 4.70
CA THR A 98 -21.49 3.89 3.29
C THR A 98 -22.59 2.87 3.02
N SER A 99 -22.77 1.87 3.89
CA SER A 99 -23.80 0.83 3.72
C SER A 99 -25.22 1.39 3.83
N LEU A 100 -25.42 2.47 4.59
CA LEU A 100 -26.72 3.13 4.77
C LEU A 100 -26.95 4.32 3.82
N SER A 101 -26.09 4.53 2.84
CA SER A 101 -26.18 5.70 1.95
C SER A 101 -27.37 5.55 0.97
N TYR A 102 -28.24 6.56 0.92
CA TYR A 102 -29.36 6.64 0.00
C TYR A 102 -29.09 7.55 -1.21
N THR A 103 -28.08 8.40 -1.13
CA THR A 103 -27.67 9.27 -2.23
C THR A 103 -26.19 9.07 -2.53
N PHE A 104 -25.80 9.33 -3.78
CA PHE A 104 -24.41 9.23 -4.19
C PHE A 104 -23.49 10.17 -3.38
N THR A 105 -23.98 11.38 -3.04
CA THR A 105 -23.22 12.33 -2.21
C THR A 105 -22.95 11.78 -0.81
N HIS A 106 -23.94 11.14 -0.16
CA HIS A 106 -23.69 10.49 1.15
C HIS A 106 -22.68 9.37 1.02
N PHE A 107 -22.77 8.54 -0.01
CA PHE A 107 -21.79 7.50 -0.29
C PHE A 107 -20.37 8.07 -0.38
N VAL A 108 -20.18 9.13 -1.18
CA VAL A 108 -18.88 9.78 -1.37
C VAL A 108 -18.32 10.36 -0.07
N ILE A 109 -19.16 11.03 0.74
CA ILE A 109 -18.73 11.60 2.04
C ILE A 109 -18.19 10.49 2.95
N PHE A 110 -18.93 9.39 3.13
CA PHE A 110 -18.48 8.29 3.99
C PHE A 110 -17.28 7.54 3.42
N ARG A 111 -17.13 7.45 2.09
CA ARG A 111 -15.92 6.93 1.46
C ARG A 111 -14.69 7.81 1.73
N ILE A 112 -14.83 9.14 1.71
CA ILE A 112 -13.75 10.05 2.09
C ILE A 112 -13.38 9.88 3.56
N ILE A 113 -14.37 9.69 4.46
CA ILE A 113 -14.11 9.38 5.88
C ILE A 113 -13.34 8.06 6.02
N GLY A 114 -13.70 7.03 5.25
CA GLY A 114 -12.94 5.77 5.17
C GLY A 114 -11.51 5.98 4.71
N GLY A 115 -11.32 6.81 3.69
CA GLY A 115 -9.99 7.20 3.24
C GLY A 115 -9.15 7.89 4.31
N LEU A 116 -9.75 8.79 5.13
CA LEU A 116 -9.06 9.38 6.29
C LEU A 116 -8.57 8.30 7.26
N ALA A 117 -9.39 7.29 7.52
CA ALA A 117 -9.03 6.15 8.37
C ALA A 117 -7.88 5.32 7.75
N VAL A 118 -7.97 5.03 6.44
CA VAL A 118 -6.93 4.34 5.68
C VAL A 118 -5.59 5.08 5.78
N GLY A 119 -5.57 6.38 5.47
CA GLY A 119 -4.35 7.19 5.51
C GLY A 119 -3.72 7.26 6.89
N LEU A 120 -4.56 7.38 7.92
CA LEU A 120 -4.12 7.39 9.33
C LEU A 120 -3.53 6.03 9.73
N ALA A 121 -4.24 4.93 9.47
CA ALA A 121 -3.80 3.58 9.80
C ALA A 121 -2.54 3.17 9.01
N ALA A 122 -2.48 3.45 7.71
CA ALA A 122 -1.33 3.16 6.86
C ALA A 122 -0.03 3.81 7.34
N THR A 123 -0.13 4.95 8.02
CA THR A 123 1.02 5.67 8.57
C THR A 123 1.33 5.25 10.00
N VAL A 124 0.32 5.16 10.86
CA VAL A 124 0.52 4.97 12.31
C VAL A 124 0.77 3.51 12.68
N SER A 125 0.14 2.53 12.00
CA SER A 125 0.36 1.11 12.30
C SER A 125 1.82 0.70 12.13
N PRO A 126 2.48 0.91 10.97
CA PRO A 126 3.88 0.55 10.83
C PRO A 126 4.81 1.37 11.74
N MET A 127 4.47 2.63 12.02
CA MET A 127 5.20 3.46 12.99
C MET A 127 5.17 2.82 14.38
N TYR A 128 3.98 2.46 14.89
CA TYR A 128 3.81 1.79 16.16
C TYR A 128 4.58 0.47 16.20
N MET A 129 4.41 -0.38 15.18
CA MET A 129 5.07 -1.69 15.09
C MET A 129 6.60 -1.56 15.10
N SER A 130 7.15 -0.54 14.44
CA SER A 130 8.60 -0.28 14.44
C SER A 130 9.14 0.20 15.78
N GLU A 131 8.31 0.91 16.57
CA GLU A 131 8.68 1.47 17.87
C GLU A 131 8.60 0.45 19.02
N VAL A 132 7.70 -0.54 18.92
CA VAL A 132 7.57 -1.61 19.92
C VAL A 132 8.44 -2.83 19.61
N SER A 133 9.00 -2.93 18.40
CA SER A 133 9.79 -4.07 17.95
C SER A 133 11.29 -3.83 18.13
N PRO A 134 12.05 -4.82 18.64
CA PRO A 134 13.51 -4.80 18.65
C PRO A 134 14.09 -4.66 17.24
N LYS A 135 15.31 -4.11 17.12
CA LYS A 135 15.95 -3.87 15.83
C LYS A 135 15.97 -5.11 14.90
N HIS A 136 16.27 -6.29 15.45
CA HIS A 136 16.35 -7.54 14.68
C HIS A 136 14.97 -8.09 14.22
N MET A 137 13.87 -7.69 14.87
CA MET A 137 12.50 -8.12 14.52
C MET A 137 11.72 -7.06 13.72
N ARG A 138 12.23 -5.83 13.62
CA ARG A 138 11.53 -4.70 12.99
C ARG A 138 11.13 -4.99 11.55
N GLY A 139 11.99 -5.62 10.77
CA GLY A 139 11.68 -6.02 9.39
C GLY A 139 10.50 -7.00 9.32
N ARG A 140 10.49 -8.02 10.20
CA ARG A 140 9.36 -8.97 10.28
C ARG A 140 8.05 -8.29 10.67
N ALA A 141 8.09 -7.38 11.66
CA ALA A 141 6.92 -6.62 12.07
C ALA A 141 6.36 -5.77 10.91
N LEU A 142 7.19 -5.05 10.19
CA LEU A 142 6.76 -4.24 9.04
C LEU A 142 6.22 -5.11 7.88
N SER A 143 6.79 -6.29 7.66
CA SER A 143 6.25 -7.24 6.68
C SER A 143 4.85 -7.74 7.06
N MET A 144 4.54 -7.89 8.36
CA MET A 144 3.18 -8.24 8.81
C MET A 144 2.14 -7.22 8.35
N GLN A 145 2.48 -5.93 8.34
CA GLN A 145 1.58 -4.88 7.84
C GLN A 145 1.25 -5.09 6.36
N GLN A 146 2.24 -5.36 5.52
CA GLN A 146 2.03 -5.58 4.09
C GLN A 146 1.19 -6.84 3.83
N PHE A 147 1.49 -7.93 4.54
CA PHE A 147 0.70 -9.17 4.43
C PHE A 147 -0.74 -8.96 4.93
N ALA A 148 -0.93 -8.18 5.98
CA ALA A 148 -2.25 -7.84 6.49
C ALA A 148 -3.08 -7.07 5.45
N ILE A 149 -2.49 -6.12 4.73
CA ILE A 149 -3.17 -5.37 3.65
C ILE A 149 -3.66 -6.34 2.56
N VAL A 150 -2.77 -7.19 2.04
CA VAL A 150 -3.13 -8.13 0.96
C VAL A 150 -4.14 -9.18 1.45
N PHE A 151 -4.00 -9.65 2.69
CA PHE A 151 -4.98 -10.55 3.30
C PHE A 151 -6.37 -9.89 3.41
N GLY A 152 -6.43 -8.62 3.81
CA GLY A 152 -7.67 -7.84 3.84
C GLY A 152 -8.33 -7.74 2.47
N GLN A 153 -7.56 -7.57 1.40
CA GLN A 153 -8.05 -7.57 0.02
C GLN A 153 -8.63 -8.93 -0.37
N ILE A 154 -7.93 -10.03 -0.08
CA ILE A 154 -8.43 -11.38 -0.37
C ILE A 154 -9.71 -11.66 0.41
N LEU A 155 -9.76 -11.27 1.67
CA LEU A 155 -10.93 -11.46 2.54
C LEU A 155 -12.17 -10.78 1.95
N ILE A 156 -12.05 -9.52 1.51
CA ILE A 156 -13.19 -8.81 0.93
C ILE A 156 -13.56 -9.34 -0.45
N PHE A 157 -12.62 -9.76 -1.29
CA PHE A 157 -12.96 -10.42 -2.55
C PHE A 157 -13.78 -11.68 -2.32
N TYR A 158 -13.42 -12.48 -1.31
CA TYR A 158 -14.19 -13.66 -0.93
C TYR A 158 -15.59 -13.29 -0.39
N VAL A 159 -15.68 -12.26 0.47
CA VAL A 159 -16.98 -11.78 1.00
C VAL A 159 -17.86 -11.27 -0.13
N ASN A 160 -17.34 -10.48 -1.04
CA ASN A 160 -18.06 -9.97 -2.22
C ASN A 160 -18.60 -11.12 -3.08
N TYR A 161 -17.75 -12.14 -3.36
CA TYR A 161 -18.16 -13.34 -4.08
C TYR A 161 -19.29 -14.09 -3.34
N LYS A 162 -19.14 -14.29 -2.02
CA LYS A 162 -20.18 -15.01 -1.23
C LYS A 162 -21.50 -14.27 -1.23
N ILE A 163 -21.51 -12.95 -1.08
CA ILE A 163 -22.74 -12.15 -1.15
C ILE A 163 -23.37 -12.28 -2.54
N ALA A 164 -22.59 -12.19 -3.60
CA ALA A 164 -23.08 -12.33 -4.97
C ALA A 164 -23.57 -13.75 -5.29
N SER A 165 -23.00 -14.79 -4.68
CA SER A 165 -23.36 -16.19 -4.94
C SER A 165 -24.72 -16.61 -4.41
N ILE A 166 -25.26 -15.89 -3.43
CA ILE A 166 -26.58 -16.15 -2.83
C ILE A 166 -27.64 -15.16 -3.27
N ALA A 167 -27.26 -14.15 -4.05
CA ALA A 167 -28.11 -13.02 -4.44
C ALA A 167 -28.71 -13.21 -5.84
N THR A 168 -29.91 -12.70 -6.05
CA THR A 168 -30.46 -12.44 -7.39
C THR A 168 -29.85 -11.14 -7.94
N GLU A 169 -29.86 -10.97 -9.25
CA GLU A 169 -29.25 -9.77 -9.87
C GLU A 169 -29.92 -8.47 -9.39
N SER A 170 -31.26 -8.45 -9.29
CA SER A 170 -32.02 -7.31 -8.76
C SER A 170 -31.64 -6.99 -7.30
N TRP A 171 -31.58 -8.03 -6.46
CA TRP A 171 -31.20 -7.84 -5.06
C TRP A 171 -29.75 -7.36 -4.92
N LEU A 172 -28.86 -7.83 -5.79
CA LEU A 172 -27.47 -7.41 -5.80
C LEU A 172 -27.33 -5.92 -6.11
N ILE A 173 -28.16 -5.40 -7.04
CA ILE A 173 -28.19 -3.98 -7.39
C ILE A 173 -28.76 -3.14 -6.25
N ASP A 174 -29.88 -3.56 -5.65
CA ASP A 174 -30.59 -2.77 -4.65
C ASP A 174 -29.93 -2.79 -3.27
N LEU A 175 -29.51 -3.97 -2.83
CA LEU A 175 -29.04 -4.22 -1.45
C LEU A 175 -27.65 -4.84 -1.37
N GLY A 176 -27.22 -5.64 -2.35
CA GLY A 176 -26.01 -6.45 -2.26
C GLY A 176 -24.77 -5.63 -1.97
N TRP A 177 -24.58 -4.51 -2.65
CA TRP A 177 -23.45 -3.61 -2.41
C TRP A 177 -23.45 -3.04 -0.98
N ARG A 178 -24.61 -2.82 -0.38
CA ARG A 178 -24.74 -2.34 1.00
C ARG A 178 -24.23 -3.38 1.99
N TYR A 179 -24.56 -4.66 1.76
CA TYR A 179 -24.07 -5.77 2.58
C TYR A 179 -22.57 -5.99 2.41
N MET A 180 -21.99 -5.75 1.21
CA MET A 180 -20.53 -5.80 0.99
C MET A 180 -19.79 -4.78 1.87
N PHE A 181 -20.31 -3.54 1.96
CA PHE A 181 -19.76 -2.53 2.86
C PHE A 181 -20.07 -2.82 4.33
N ALA A 182 -21.29 -3.24 4.65
CA ALA A 182 -21.70 -3.56 6.03
C ALA A 182 -20.88 -4.71 6.64
N ALA A 183 -20.46 -5.69 5.84
CA ALA A 183 -19.61 -6.78 6.31
C ALA A 183 -18.26 -6.28 6.86
N GLY A 184 -17.79 -5.11 6.42
CA GLY A 184 -16.62 -4.43 6.98
C GLY A 184 -16.79 -3.93 8.41
N VAL A 185 -18.02 -3.78 8.91
CA VAL A 185 -18.28 -3.33 10.27
C VAL A 185 -17.71 -4.32 11.30
N LEU A 186 -17.79 -5.63 11.03
CA LEU A 186 -17.30 -6.67 11.92
C LEU A 186 -15.79 -6.53 12.21
N PRO A 187 -14.88 -6.52 11.20
CA PRO A 187 -13.46 -6.32 11.48
C PRO A 187 -13.14 -4.91 12.02
N CYS A 188 -13.94 -3.88 11.72
CA CYS A 188 -13.79 -2.56 12.31
C CYS A 188 -14.03 -2.57 13.81
N ILE A 189 -15.13 -3.19 14.27
CA ILE A 189 -15.45 -3.34 15.70
C ILE A 189 -14.37 -4.17 16.40
N LEU A 190 -13.93 -5.27 15.78
CA LEU A 190 -12.84 -6.09 16.31
C LEU A 190 -11.56 -5.26 16.52
N PHE A 191 -11.20 -4.43 15.55
CA PHE A 191 -10.05 -3.53 15.68
C PHE A 191 -10.27 -2.48 16.78
N CYS A 192 -11.47 -1.88 16.87
CA CYS A 192 -11.82 -0.96 17.95
C CYS A 192 -11.61 -1.59 19.33
N ILE A 193 -12.05 -2.83 19.53
CA ILE A 193 -11.92 -3.53 20.82
C ILE A 193 -10.45 -3.86 21.10
N LEU A 194 -9.76 -4.45 20.14
CA LEU A 194 -8.40 -4.94 20.35
C LEU A 194 -7.36 -3.82 20.52
N VAL A 195 -7.58 -2.66 19.90
CA VAL A 195 -6.65 -1.53 20.05
C VAL A 195 -6.63 -0.98 21.50
N PHE A 196 -7.67 -1.22 22.31
CA PHE A 196 -7.64 -0.86 23.75
C PHE A 196 -6.65 -1.70 24.54
N VAL A 197 -6.36 -2.93 24.11
CA VAL A 197 -5.50 -3.87 24.83
C VAL A 197 -4.01 -3.58 24.62
N ILE A 198 -3.63 -2.98 23.49
CA ILE A 198 -2.21 -2.66 23.23
C ILE A 198 -1.74 -1.50 24.12
N PRO A 199 -0.46 -1.51 24.57
CA PRO A 199 0.15 -0.38 25.26
C PRO A 199 0.38 0.79 24.32
N GLU A 200 0.70 1.96 24.85
CA GLU A 200 1.19 3.06 24.02
C GLU A 200 2.63 2.79 23.55
N SER A 201 3.13 3.55 22.58
CA SER A 201 4.51 3.45 22.12
C SER A 201 5.50 3.91 23.21
N PRO A 202 6.54 3.11 23.53
CA PRO A 202 7.55 3.51 24.50
C PRO A 202 8.34 4.75 24.05
N ARG A 203 8.49 4.96 22.76
CA ARG A 203 9.14 6.15 22.20
C ARG A 203 8.29 7.41 22.41
N TRP A 204 6.97 7.28 22.26
CA TRP A 204 6.06 8.40 22.47
C TRP A 204 5.88 8.74 23.94
N THR A 205 5.71 7.76 24.83
CA THR A 205 5.60 7.99 26.28
C THR A 205 6.84 8.69 26.81
N MET A 206 8.03 8.31 26.34
CA MET A 206 9.28 9.00 26.67
C MET A 206 9.32 10.43 26.11
N MET A 207 8.85 10.65 24.87
CA MET A 207 8.82 11.97 24.24
C MET A 207 7.94 12.97 25.01
N VAL A 208 6.89 12.50 25.67
CA VAL A 208 6.00 13.34 26.49
C VAL A 208 6.38 13.35 27.98
N GLY A 209 7.53 12.78 28.35
CA GLY A 209 8.08 12.82 29.71
C GLY A 209 7.51 11.78 30.69
N ARG A 210 6.78 10.77 30.23
CA ARG A 210 6.20 9.70 31.05
C ARG A 210 7.16 8.53 31.21
N GLU A 211 8.24 8.76 31.95
CA GLU A 211 9.35 7.81 32.08
C GLU A 211 8.96 6.50 32.73
N GLU A 212 8.15 6.55 33.82
CA GLU A 212 7.68 5.36 34.53
C GLU A 212 6.80 4.46 33.65
N GLU A 213 5.86 5.06 32.89
CA GLU A 213 5.02 4.34 31.93
C GLU A 213 5.89 3.72 30.82
N THR A 214 6.91 4.45 30.37
CA THR A 214 7.87 3.94 29.37
C THR A 214 8.60 2.71 29.89
N LEU A 215 9.07 2.76 31.13
CA LEU A 215 9.79 1.63 31.75
C LEU A 215 8.88 0.42 31.95
N ASP A 216 7.62 0.60 32.35
CA ASP A 216 6.63 -0.48 32.45
C ASP A 216 6.41 -1.15 31.10
N ILE A 217 6.19 -0.38 30.03
CA ILE A 217 6.00 -0.91 28.67
C ILE A 217 7.24 -1.69 28.23
N LEU A 218 8.44 -1.13 28.43
CA LEU A 218 9.69 -1.79 28.06
C LEU A 218 9.93 -3.07 28.86
N THR A 219 9.50 -3.13 30.11
CA THR A 219 9.61 -4.34 30.95
C THR A 219 8.69 -5.44 30.47
N ARG A 220 7.52 -5.12 29.90
CA ARG A 220 6.61 -6.10 29.25
C ARG A 220 7.16 -6.62 27.92
N ILE A 221 7.89 -5.77 27.18
CA ILE A 221 8.52 -6.10 25.90
C ILE A 221 9.82 -6.89 26.10
N SER A 222 10.52 -6.64 27.21
CA SER A 222 11.80 -7.26 27.55
C SER A 222 11.84 -7.66 29.04
N ASN A 223 13.02 -8.04 29.54
CA ASN A 223 13.21 -8.21 31.00
C ASN A 223 13.53 -6.85 31.65
N ALA A 224 13.38 -6.77 32.99
CA ALA A 224 13.53 -5.54 33.76
C ALA A 224 14.94 -4.90 33.65
N GLU A 225 15.99 -5.71 33.55
CA GLU A 225 17.37 -5.25 33.40
C GLU A 225 17.58 -4.61 32.02
N HIS A 226 17.14 -5.29 30.96
CA HIS A 226 17.29 -4.79 29.61
C HIS A 226 16.39 -3.58 29.32
N ALA A 227 15.24 -3.47 29.97
CA ALA A 227 14.35 -2.33 29.85
C ALA A 227 15.00 -0.99 30.24
N LYS A 228 15.89 -0.99 31.25
CA LYS A 228 16.66 0.20 31.66
C LYS A 228 17.66 0.64 30.58
N HIS A 229 18.32 -0.32 29.91
CA HIS A 229 19.21 -0.02 28.79
C HIS A 229 18.43 0.54 27.58
N LEU A 230 17.29 -0.05 27.24
CA LEU A 230 16.42 0.44 26.17
C LEU A 230 15.90 1.84 26.45
N LEU A 231 15.57 2.15 27.71
CA LEU A 231 15.13 3.48 28.13
C LEU A 231 16.25 4.52 27.88
N ALA A 232 17.49 4.19 28.27
CA ALA A 232 18.64 5.07 28.03
C ALA A 232 18.88 5.30 26.53
N ASP A 233 18.79 4.24 25.71
CA ASP A 233 18.91 4.32 24.26
C ASP A 233 17.84 5.23 23.62
N ILE A 234 16.58 5.12 24.09
CA ILE A 234 15.48 5.97 23.62
C ILE A 234 15.74 7.44 24.00
N LYS A 235 16.22 7.73 25.23
CA LYS A 235 16.57 9.09 25.67
C LYS A 235 17.63 9.69 24.76
N LEU A 236 18.73 8.98 24.52
CA LEU A 236 19.81 9.42 23.64
C LEU A 236 19.35 9.67 22.20
N SER A 237 18.51 8.75 21.67
CA SER A 237 17.93 8.91 20.32
C SER A 237 17.06 10.16 20.23
N LEU A 238 16.22 10.46 21.21
CA LEU A 238 15.38 11.65 21.22
C LEU A 238 16.19 12.95 21.32
N GLN A 239 17.27 12.94 22.09
CA GLN A 239 18.20 14.08 22.16
C GLN A 239 18.90 14.33 20.81
N SER A 240 19.36 13.27 20.15
CA SER A 240 19.98 13.39 18.83
C SER A 240 19.00 13.90 17.76
N ASP A 241 17.74 13.47 17.81
CA ASP A 241 16.70 13.97 16.90
C ASP A 241 16.41 15.47 17.08
N LEU A 242 16.48 15.96 18.31
CA LEU A 242 16.31 17.40 18.59
C LEU A 242 17.46 18.24 18.03
N LEU A 243 18.69 17.72 18.07
CA LEU A 243 19.87 18.35 17.49
C LEU A 243 19.81 18.34 15.95
N ASN A 244 19.40 17.21 15.35
CA ASN A 244 19.32 17.04 13.90
C ASN A 244 18.18 17.84 13.24
N LYS A 245 17.12 18.18 13.98
CA LYS A 245 16.02 19.05 13.48
C LYS A 245 16.47 20.44 13.03
N LYS A 246 17.67 20.88 13.39
CA LYS A 246 18.23 22.18 12.98
C LYS A 246 18.73 22.20 11.53
N GLN A 247 18.92 21.05 10.88
CA GLN A 247 19.31 21.01 9.46
C GLN A 247 18.08 21.20 8.56
N LYS A 248 17.89 22.41 8.05
CA LYS A 248 16.86 22.70 7.05
C LYS A 248 17.30 22.11 5.70
N ILE A 249 16.41 21.35 5.06
CA ILE A 249 16.64 20.84 3.70
C ILE A 249 16.57 22.02 2.72
N ASN A 250 17.62 22.16 1.93
CA ASN A 250 17.64 23.16 0.86
C ASN A 250 17.02 22.57 -0.43
N TYR A 251 15.72 22.78 -0.63
CA TYR A 251 15.01 22.33 -1.84
C TYR A 251 15.45 23.02 -3.14
N ARG A 252 16.27 24.08 -3.07
CA ARG A 252 16.83 24.73 -4.26
C ARG A 252 18.10 24.04 -4.76
N ASP A 253 18.71 23.18 -3.93
CA ASP A 253 19.88 22.40 -4.34
C ASP A 253 19.48 21.40 -5.45
N GLY A 254 20.22 21.42 -6.55
CA GLY A 254 19.99 20.53 -7.69
C GLY A 254 20.17 19.05 -7.35
N LYS A 255 20.97 18.72 -6.33
CA LYS A 255 21.16 17.35 -5.84
C LYS A 255 19.90 16.87 -5.11
N VAL A 256 19.38 17.67 -4.18
CA VAL A 256 18.15 17.38 -3.43
C VAL A 256 16.98 17.20 -4.37
N ARG A 257 16.81 18.11 -5.34
CA ARG A 257 15.74 18.01 -6.34
C ARG A 257 15.82 16.74 -7.18
N PHE A 258 17.02 16.32 -7.55
CA PHE A 258 17.22 15.11 -8.34
C PHE A 258 16.85 13.85 -7.56
N ILE A 259 17.27 13.74 -6.29
CA ILE A 259 16.92 12.60 -5.42
C ILE A 259 15.40 12.56 -5.18
N LEU A 260 14.78 13.73 -4.92
CA LEU A 260 13.33 13.82 -4.79
C LEU A 260 12.61 13.43 -6.08
N PHE A 261 13.10 13.86 -7.24
CA PHE A 261 12.53 13.48 -8.54
C PHE A 261 12.53 11.96 -8.70
N ILE A 262 13.63 11.27 -8.39
CA ILE A 262 13.68 9.81 -8.50
C ILE A 262 12.70 9.15 -7.54
N GLY A 263 12.66 9.56 -6.28
CA GLY A 263 11.72 9.00 -5.30
C GLY A 263 10.25 9.20 -5.70
N CYS A 264 9.89 10.41 -6.14
CA CYS A 264 8.53 10.69 -6.63
C CYS A 264 8.20 9.89 -7.89
N MET A 265 9.13 9.78 -8.84
CA MET A 265 8.93 9.00 -10.06
C MET A 265 8.74 7.51 -9.78
N ILE A 266 9.52 6.90 -8.87
CA ILE A 266 9.31 5.50 -8.47
C ILE A 266 7.88 5.33 -7.92
N ALA A 267 7.46 6.22 -7.03
CA ALA A 267 6.15 6.18 -6.40
C ALA A 267 4.99 6.34 -7.41
N MET A 268 5.12 7.28 -8.36
CA MET A 268 4.13 7.49 -9.42
C MET A 268 4.10 6.31 -10.41
N LEU A 269 5.27 5.87 -10.88
CA LEU A 269 5.38 4.78 -11.85
C LEU A 269 4.82 3.48 -11.30
N GLN A 270 4.94 3.22 -10.00
CA GLN A 270 4.29 2.09 -9.34
C GLN A 270 2.77 2.08 -9.57
N GLN A 271 2.12 3.23 -9.57
CA GLN A 271 0.66 3.34 -9.70
C GLN A 271 0.20 3.32 -11.16
N VAL A 272 0.92 3.98 -12.05
CA VAL A 272 0.54 4.04 -13.46
C VAL A 272 0.77 2.73 -14.23
N THR A 273 1.35 1.70 -13.60
CA THR A 273 1.39 0.33 -14.14
C THR A 273 -0.01 -0.28 -14.31
N GLY A 274 -1.05 0.28 -13.67
CA GLY A 274 -2.41 -0.22 -13.75
C GLY A 274 -2.80 -1.23 -12.66
N VAL A 275 -1.96 -1.45 -11.64
CA VAL A 275 -2.25 -2.42 -10.58
C VAL A 275 -3.58 -2.17 -9.86
N ASN A 276 -3.89 -0.91 -9.56
CA ASN A 276 -5.14 -0.57 -8.88
C ASN A 276 -6.37 -0.81 -9.75
N VAL A 277 -6.23 -0.66 -11.07
CA VAL A 277 -7.28 -1.04 -12.00
C VAL A 277 -7.55 -2.54 -11.93
N MET A 278 -6.49 -3.37 -11.89
CA MET A 278 -6.64 -4.81 -11.71
C MET A 278 -7.25 -5.20 -10.35
N MET A 279 -7.10 -4.35 -9.33
CA MET A 279 -7.67 -4.62 -8.00
C MET A 279 -9.12 -4.12 -7.88
N TYR A 280 -9.45 -2.97 -8.46
CA TYR A 280 -10.73 -2.31 -8.24
C TYR A 280 -11.76 -2.63 -9.33
N TYR A 281 -11.30 -2.77 -10.58
CA TYR A 281 -12.15 -2.93 -11.75
C TYR A 281 -12.08 -4.32 -12.39
N ALA A 282 -11.32 -5.27 -11.81
CA ALA A 282 -11.24 -6.62 -12.34
C ALA A 282 -12.60 -7.28 -12.57
N PRO A 283 -13.58 -7.19 -11.63
CA PRO A 283 -14.87 -7.79 -11.85
C PRO A 283 -15.64 -7.21 -13.06
N ILE A 284 -15.44 -5.90 -13.36
CA ILE A 284 -16.06 -5.29 -14.55
C ILE A 284 -15.43 -5.89 -15.81
N VAL A 285 -14.09 -5.88 -15.91
CA VAL A 285 -13.37 -6.41 -17.07
C VAL A 285 -13.66 -7.91 -17.27
N LEU A 286 -13.72 -8.68 -16.18
CA LEU A 286 -13.98 -10.12 -16.24
C LEU A 286 -15.44 -10.44 -16.52
N LYS A 287 -16.42 -9.61 -16.09
CA LYS A 287 -17.84 -9.80 -16.37
C LYS A 287 -18.12 -9.76 -17.86
N ASP A 288 -17.47 -8.87 -18.60
CA ASP A 288 -17.64 -8.76 -20.06
C ASP A 288 -17.20 -10.04 -20.79
N VAL A 289 -16.26 -10.79 -20.20
CA VAL A 289 -15.75 -12.05 -20.79
C VAL A 289 -16.51 -13.27 -20.28
N THR A 290 -16.89 -13.29 -19.00
CA THR A 290 -17.57 -14.45 -18.37
C THR A 290 -19.10 -14.42 -18.53
N GLY A 291 -19.66 -13.24 -18.81
CA GLY A 291 -21.11 -13.03 -18.85
C GLY A 291 -21.82 -13.13 -17.49
N SER A 292 -21.08 -13.33 -16.39
CA SER A 292 -21.62 -13.52 -15.04
C SER A 292 -20.88 -12.69 -14.01
N ALA A 293 -21.59 -11.87 -13.24
CA ALA A 293 -21.01 -11.11 -12.13
C ALA A 293 -20.44 -12.03 -11.04
N GLN A 294 -21.09 -13.13 -10.76
CA GLN A 294 -20.64 -14.10 -9.75
C GLN A 294 -19.30 -14.74 -10.16
N GLU A 295 -19.18 -15.19 -11.42
CA GLU A 295 -17.95 -15.81 -11.92
C GLU A 295 -16.79 -14.78 -11.95
N ALA A 296 -17.08 -13.55 -12.37
CA ALA A 296 -16.08 -12.47 -12.37
C ALA A 296 -15.56 -12.17 -10.95
N LEU A 297 -16.43 -12.15 -9.95
CA LEU A 297 -16.04 -11.97 -8.54
C LEU A 297 -15.24 -13.16 -8.01
N PHE A 298 -15.61 -14.39 -8.38
CA PHE A 298 -14.81 -15.57 -8.04
C PHE A 298 -13.40 -15.50 -8.63
N GLN A 299 -13.29 -15.16 -9.89
CA GLN A 299 -11.99 -15.01 -10.56
C GLN A 299 -11.13 -13.89 -9.95
N THR A 300 -11.74 -12.83 -9.43
CA THR A 300 -11.04 -11.73 -8.77
C THR A 300 -10.32 -12.17 -7.49
N ILE A 301 -10.80 -13.21 -6.79
CA ILE A 301 -10.12 -13.76 -5.60
C ILE A 301 -8.71 -14.22 -5.96
N TRP A 302 -8.53 -14.83 -7.13
CA TRP A 302 -7.23 -15.32 -7.58
C TRP A 302 -6.23 -14.20 -7.84
N ILE A 303 -6.69 -13.01 -8.22
CA ILE A 303 -5.83 -11.82 -8.36
C ILE A 303 -5.19 -11.47 -7.01
N GLY A 304 -5.98 -11.45 -5.94
CA GLY A 304 -5.46 -11.22 -4.57
C GLY A 304 -4.52 -12.33 -4.09
N VAL A 305 -4.87 -13.59 -4.35
CA VAL A 305 -4.04 -14.75 -3.97
C VAL A 305 -2.68 -14.71 -4.67
N ILE A 306 -2.65 -14.46 -5.97
CA ILE A 306 -1.41 -14.34 -6.75
C ILE A 306 -0.59 -13.14 -6.30
N GLN A 307 -1.22 -12.02 -5.94
CA GLN A 307 -0.52 -10.87 -5.36
C GLN A 307 0.18 -11.23 -4.04
N LEU A 308 -0.49 -11.99 -3.17
CA LEU A 308 0.11 -12.45 -1.91
C LEU A 308 1.32 -13.34 -2.16
N ILE A 309 1.15 -14.36 -3.01
CA ILE A 309 2.24 -15.28 -3.39
C ILE A 309 3.42 -14.51 -3.99
N GLY A 310 3.15 -13.63 -4.94
CA GLY A 310 4.16 -12.80 -5.58
C GLY A 310 4.91 -11.91 -4.60
N SER A 311 4.20 -11.29 -3.64
CA SER A 311 4.82 -10.44 -2.62
C SER A 311 5.73 -11.23 -1.68
N ILE A 312 5.34 -12.45 -1.29
CA ILE A 312 6.18 -13.34 -0.47
C ILE A 312 7.44 -13.73 -1.23
N ILE A 313 7.30 -14.23 -2.44
CA ILE A 313 8.42 -14.65 -3.28
C ILE A 313 9.33 -13.46 -3.60
N GLY A 314 8.75 -12.30 -3.92
CA GLY A 314 9.49 -11.07 -4.20
C GLY A 314 10.36 -10.63 -3.02
N ALA A 315 9.82 -10.64 -1.80
CA ALA A 315 10.57 -10.34 -0.59
C ALA A 315 11.75 -11.30 -0.36
N MET A 316 11.57 -12.59 -0.64
CA MET A 316 12.64 -13.60 -0.50
C MET A 316 13.74 -13.48 -1.56
N ILE A 317 13.38 -13.10 -2.78
CA ILE A 317 14.31 -13.06 -3.92
C ILE A 317 15.06 -11.72 -3.98
N MET A 318 14.46 -10.64 -3.51
CA MET A 318 14.98 -9.28 -3.63
C MET A 318 16.40 -9.11 -3.07
N ASP A 319 16.68 -9.73 -1.93
CA ASP A 319 18.01 -9.67 -1.32
C ASP A 319 19.07 -10.48 -2.07
N LYS A 320 18.64 -11.49 -2.84
CA LYS A 320 19.55 -12.32 -3.67
C LYS A 320 19.84 -11.65 -5.01
N MET A 321 18.81 -11.18 -5.71
CA MET A 321 18.91 -10.67 -7.08
C MET A 321 19.29 -9.18 -7.17
N GLY A 322 19.06 -8.41 -6.10
CA GLY A 322 19.14 -6.95 -6.13
C GLY A 322 17.81 -6.30 -6.55
N ARG A 323 17.63 -5.04 -6.11
CA ARG A 323 16.35 -4.32 -6.27
C ARG A 323 16.10 -3.97 -7.73
N VAL A 324 17.08 -3.37 -8.39
CA VAL A 324 16.95 -2.89 -9.78
C VAL A 324 16.83 -4.04 -10.77
N SER A 325 17.61 -5.12 -10.57
CA SER A 325 17.52 -6.31 -11.43
C SER A 325 16.14 -6.96 -11.36
N LEU A 326 15.58 -7.09 -10.13
CA LEU A 326 14.25 -7.66 -9.93
C LEU A 326 13.17 -6.76 -10.56
N MET A 327 13.26 -5.45 -10.40
CA MET A 327 12.31 -4.50 -11.01
C MET A 327 12.34 -4.54 -12.54
N ARG A 328 13.52 -4.61 -13.16
CA ARG A 328 13.63 -4.74 -14.63
C ARG A 328 12.91 -5.97 -15.16
N LYS A 329 13.22 -7.15 -14.57
CA LYS A 329 12.62 -8.42 -15.00
C LYS A 329 11.11 -8.46 -14.74
N GLY A 330 10.69 -7.97 -13.57
CA GLY A 330 9.28 -7.89 -13.23
C GLY A 330 8.50 -6.92 -14.12
N THR A 331 9.09 -5.79 -14.52
CA THR A 331 8.43 -4.86 -15.44
C THR A 331 8.24 -5.49 -16.82
N ILE A 332 9.22 -6.25 -17.32
CA ILE A 332 9.07 -6.99 -18.60
C ILE A 332 7.93 -8.01 -18.50
N GLY A 333 7.88 -8.79 -17.40
CA GLY A 333 6.78 -9.74 -17.17
C GLY A 333 5.42 -9.02 -17.08
N SER A 334 5.36 -7.86 -16.43
CA SER A 334 4.14 -7.05 -16.35
C SER A 334 3.68 -6.57 -17.74
N ILE A 335 4.61 -6.12 -18.59
CA ILE A 335 4.29 -5.74 -19.98
C ILE A 335 3.69 -6.92 -20.74
N LEU A 336 4.32 -8.09 -20.66
CA LEU A 336 3.83 -9.29 -21.34
C LEU A 336 2.44 -9.70 -20.87
N GLY A 337 2.18 -9.62 -19.55
CA GLY A 337 0.85 -9.89 -18.97
C GLY A 337 -0.22 -8.93 -19.49
N LEU A 338 0.08 -7.62 -19.53
CA LEU A 338 -0.84 -6.60 -20.06
C LEU A 338 -1.10 -6.77 -21.55
N LEU A 339 -0.07 -7.06 -22.35
CA LEU A 339 -0.22 -7.32 -23.78
C LEU A 339 -1.03 -8.60 -24.04
N PHE A 340 -0.84 -9.63 -23.24
CA PHE A 340 -1.64 -10.84 -23.35
C PHE A 340 -3.11 -10.59 -22.96
N THR A 341 -3.36 -9.84 -21.87
CA THR A 341 -4.71 -9.43 -21.46
C THR A 341 -5.38 -8.62 -22.58
N SER A 342 -4.65 -7.64 -23.16
CA SER A 342 -5.19 -6.82 -24.24
C SER A 342 -5.50 -7.64 -25.50
N TRP A 343 -4.66 -8.62 -25.85
CA TRP A 343 -4.93 -9.54 -26.94
C TRP A 343 -6.20 -10.36 -26.70
N ALA A 344 -6.37 -10.91 -25.49
CA ALA A 344 -7.54 -11.70 -25.15
C ALA A 344 -8.84 -10.87 -25.23
N LEU A 345 -8.81 -9.60 -24.75
CA LEU A 345 -9.95 -8.69 -24.84
C LEU A 345 -10.24 -8.30 -26.30
N TYR A 346 -9.22 -7.92 -27.06
CA TYR A 346 -9.37 -7.48 -28.44
C TYR A 346 -9.95 -8.57 -29.36
N THR A 347 -9.55 -9.83 -29.15
CA THR A 347 -10.01 -10.98 -29.93
C THR A 347 -11.27 -11.63 -29.40
N HIS A 348 -11.86 -11.09 -28.33
CA HIS A 348 -12.99 -11.70 -27.62
C HIS A 348 -12.73 -13.18 -27.24
N ALA A 349 -11.49 -13.48 -26.82
CA ALA A 349 -11.11 -14.84 -26.46
C ALA A 349 -11.94 -15.30 -25.23
N THR A 350 -12.71 -16.36 -25.42
CA THR A 350 -13.57 -16.94 -24.37
C THR A 350 -12.78 -17.76 -23.36
N GLY A 351 -13.36 -17.97 -22.16
CA GLY A 351 -12.74 -18.76 -21.12
C GLY A 351 -11.79 -17.96 -20.22
N TYR A 352 -10.70 -18.58 -19.80
CA TYR A 352 -9.82 -18.01 -18.76
C TYR A 352 -8.62 -17.21 -19.31
N TYR A 353 -8.58 -16.89 -20.62
CA TYR A 353 -7.41 -16.20 -21.22
C TYR A 353 -7.20 -14.80 -20.62
N THR A 354 -8.26 -14.01 -20.47
CA THR A 354 -8.18 -12.68 -19.86
C THR A 354 -7.70 -12.77 -18.40
N LEU A 355 -8.26 -13.71 -17.64
CA LEU A 355 -7.82 -13.96 -16.26
C LEU A 355 -6.34 -14.36 -16.20
N PHE A 356 -5.89 -15.27 -17.08
CA PHE A 356 -4.50 -15.70 -17.13
C PHE A 356 -3.55 -14.51 -17.36
N GLY A 357 -3.87 -13.62 -18.30
CA GLY A 357 -3.09 -12.41 -18.56
C GLY A 357 -3.03 -11.48 -17.33
N MET A 358 -4.17 -11.27 -16.66
CA MET A 358 -4.25 -10.47 -15.44
C MET A 358 -3.45 -11.11 -14.28
N LEU A 359 -3.52 -12.43 -14.10
CA LEU A 359 -2.73 -13.13 -13.09
C LEU A 359 -1.23 -13.09 -13.39
N PHE A 360 -0.86 -13.22 -14.67
CA PHE A 360 0.52 -13.12 -15.11
C PHE A 360 1.07 -11.70 -14.88
N PHE A 361 0.31 -10.67 -15.20
CA PHE A 361 0.66 -9.30 -14.83
C PHE A 361 0.84 -9.16 -13.32
N MET A 362 -0.13 -9.64 -12.54
CA MET A 362 -0.16 -9.47 -11.09
C MET A 362 1.01 -10.15 -10.39
N ILE A 363 1.39 -11.37 -10.80
CA ILE A 363 2.54 -12.06 -10.18
C ILE A 363 3.84 -11.28 -10.40
N PHE A 364 4.11 -10.81 -11.63
CA PHE A 364 5.31 -10.06 -11.95
C PHE A 364 5.34 -8.68 -11.32
N TYR A 365 4.18 -8.01 -11.23
CA TYR A 365 4.04 -6.77 -10.50
C TYR A 365 4.33 -6.96 -9.00
N ALA A 366 3.71 -7.97 -8.37
CA ALA A 366 3.87 -8.23 -6.94
C ALA A 366 5.30 -8.63 -6.57
N LEU A 367 5.95 -9.45 -7.41
CA LEU A 367 7.36 -9.83 -7.24
C LEU A 367 8.32 -8.62 -7.27
N SER A 368 7.98 -7.59 -8.06
CA SER A 368 8.90 -6.48 -8.35
C SER A 368 8.42 -5.15 -7.75
N TRP A 369 7.46 -4.51 -8.39
CA TRP A 369 6.95 -3.20 -8.01
C TRP A 369 6.25 -3.19 -6.65
N GLY A 370 5.50 -4.26 -6.33
CA GLY A 370 4.75 -4.38 -5.08
C GLY A 370 5.65 -4.26 -3.85
N VAL A 371 6.80 -4.90 -3.87
CA VAL A 371 7.77 -4.87 -2.75
C VAL A 371 8.92 -3.89 -3.04
N GLY A 372 9.45 -3.91 -4.27
CA GLY A 372 10.68 -3.20 -4.65
C GLY A 372 10.55 -1.69 -4.60
N ALA A 373 9.42 -1.11 -4.99
CA ALA A 373 9.24 0.33 -4.97
C ALA A 373 9.30 0.90 -3.54
N TRP A 374 8.66 0.24 -2.57
CA TRP A 374 8.69 0.67 -1.17
C TRP A 374 10.10 0.59 -0.57
N VAL A 375 10.83 -0.48 -0.87
CA VAL A 375 12.21 -0.64 -0.43
C VAL A 375 13.10 0.44 -1.05
N LEU A 376 13.01 0.65 -2.36
CA LEU A 376 13.79 1.69 -3.05
C LEU A 376 13.49 3.09 -2.52
N ILE A 377 12.21 3.45 -2.33
CA ILE A 377 11.82 4.75 -1.75
C ILE A 377 12.41 4.92 -0.35
N SER A 378 12.51 3.86 0.44
CA SER A 378 13.11 3.93 1.78
C SER A 378 14.63 4.00 1.76
N GLU A 379 15.30 3.42 0.76
CA GLU A 379 16.76 3.35 0.64
C GLU A 379 17.39 4.54 -0.09
N ILE A 380 16.65 5.16 -1.05
CA ILE A 380 17.23 6.20 -1.94
C ILE A 380 17.44 7.54 -1.23
N PHE A 381 16.69 7.81 -0.17
CA PHE A 381 16.80 9.07 0.55
C PHE A 381 17.88 9.04 1.63
N PRO A 382 18.84 9.99 1.62
CA PRO A 382 19.80 10.20 2.71
C PRO A 382 19.08 10.43 4.04
N ASN A 383 19.74 10.08 5.15
CA ASN A 383 19.15 10.15 6.50
C ASN A 383 18.54 11.51 6.84
N HIS A 384 19.21 12.62 6.46
CA HIS A 384 18.77 13.98 6.79
C HIS A 384 17.47 14.40 6.10
N MET A 385 17.11 13.81 4.93
CA MET A 385 15.91 14.16 4.18
C MET A 385 14.93 13.00 4.02
N ARG A 386 15.21 11.80 4.56
CA ARG A 386 14.41 10.58 4.34
C ARG A 386 12.95 10.75 4.69
N SER A 387 12.63 11.25 5.87
CA SER A 387 11.25 11.41 6.32
C SER A 387 10.44 12.31 5.39
N GLN A 388 11.01 13.45 5.00
CA GLN A 388 10.33 14.39 4.11
C GLN A 388 10.27 13.87 2.66
N GLY A 389 11.36 13.28 2.16
CA GLY A 389 11.41 12.69 0.84
C GLY A 389 10.40 11.57 0.66
N MET A 390 10.29 10.66 1.63
CA MET A 390 9.28 9.60 1.64
C MET A 390 7.85 10.18 1.66
N SER A 391 7.57 11.17 2.51
CA SER A 391 6.24 11.78 2.60
C SER A 391 5.83 12.43 1.29
N ILE A 392 6.74 13.16 0.64
CA ILE A 392 6.49 13.78 -0.66
C ILE A 392 6.25 12.70 -1.73
N SER A 393 7.08 11.65 -1.77
CA SER A 393 6.92 10.55 -2.73
C SER A 393 5.58 9.82 -2.56
N VAL A 394 5.15 9.57 -1.32
CA VAL A 394 3.84 8.96 -1.03
C VAL A 394 2.68 9.86 -1.44
N ALA A 395 2.82 11.19 -1.30
CA ALA A 395 1.80 12.12 -1.80
C ALA A 395 1.66 12.00 -3.33
N PHE A 396 2.77 11.97 -4.07
CA PHE A 396 2.75 11.75 -5.52
C PHE A 396 2.19 10.37 -5.90
N MET A 397 2.46 9.33 -5.12
CA MET A 397 1.88 8.01 -5.29
C MET A 397 0.35 8.05 -5.22
N TRP A 398 -0.21 8.70 -4.19
CA TRP A 398 -1.66 8.83 -4.05
C TRP A 398 -2.28 9.66 -5.18
N MET A 399 -1.61 10.73 -5.61
CA MET A 399 -2.08 11.53 -6.76
C MET A 399 -2.12 10.71 -8.06
N ALA A 400 -1.10 9.91 -8.32
CA ALA A 400 -1.07 9.02 -9.47
C ALA A 400 -2.15 7.92 -9.38
N ASN A 401 -2.35 7.33 -8.20
CA ASN A 401 -3.42 6.38 -7.95
C ASN A 401 -4.81 7.00 -8.22
N PHE A 402 -5.04 8.21 -7.72
CA PHE A 402 -6.26 8.95 -7.99
C PHE A 402 -6.49 9.13 -9.49
N ALA A 403 -5.48 9.65 -10.21
CA ALA A 403 -5.59 9.90 -11.64
C ALA A 403 -5.91 8.64 -12.44
N VAL A 404 -5.23 7.52 -12.14
CA VAL A 404 -5.45 6.23 -12.82
C VAL A 404 -6.84 5.67 -12.50
N SER A 405 -7.23 5.66 -11.23
CA SER A 405 -8.53 5.11 -10.79
C SER A 405 -9.70 5.94 -11.31
N GLN A 406 -9.55 7.27 -11.36
CA GLN A 406 -10.58 8.18 -11.88
C GLN A 406 -10.75 8.06 -13.39
N SER A 407 -9.65 7.95 -14.14
CA SER A 407 -9.69 7.99 -15.61
C SER A 407 -10.09 6.65 -16.24
N PHE A 408 -9.90 5.53 -15.54
CA PHE A 408 -10.13 4.21 -16.12
C PHE A 408 -11.55 4.00 -16.65
N PRO A 409 -12.66 4.23 -15.92
CA PRO A 409 -14.00 4.06 -16.46
C PRO A 409 -14.28 4.96 -17.66
N MET A 410 -13.78 6.21 -17.61
CA MET A 410 -13.96 7.17 -18.72
C MET A 410 -13.31 6.69 -20.02
N ILE A 411 -12.19 5.97 -19.92
CA ILE A 411 -11.48 5.38 -21.07
C ILE A 411 -12.14 4.06 -21.47
N ASN A 412 -12.46 3.20 -20.49
CA ASN A 412 -12.98 1.85 -20.73
C ASN A 412 -14.39 1.86 -21.34
N GLU A 413 -15.25 2.78 -20.89
CA GLU A 413 -16.63 2.91 -21.34
C GLU A 413 -16.81 3.93 -22.48
N ASN A 414 -15.73 4.49 -23.02
CA ASN A 414 -15.81 5.40 -24.16
C ASN A 414 -16.34 4.65 -25.39
N PRO A 415 -17.48 5.08 -26.01
CA PRO A 415 -18.12 4.34 -27.09
C PRO A 415 -17.21 4.12 -28.30
N TYR A 416 -16.38 5.14 -28.65
CA TYR A 416 -15.43 5.03 -29.76
C TYR A 416 -14.33 4.01 -29.46
N LEU A 417 -13.74 4.07 -28.27
CA LEU A 417 -12.66 3.14 -27.88
C LEU A 417 -13.17 1.71 -27.71
N LEU A 418 -14.37 1.57 -27.12
CA LEU A 418 -14.97 0.26 -26.91
C LEU A 418 -15.33 -0.43 -28.24
N SER A 419 -15.91 0.32 -29.19
CA SER A 419 -16.28 -0.24 -30.50
C SER A 419 -15.09 -0.63 -31.37
N HIS A 420 -13.94 0.06 -31.24
CA HIS A 420 -12.76 -0.21 -32.05
C HIS A 420 -11.76 -1.16 -31.38
N PHE A 421 -11.67 -1.14 -30.05
CA PHE A 421 -10.62 -1.85 -29.30
C PHE A 421 -11.15 -2.85 -28.27
N HIS A 422 -12.48 -3.03 -28.15
CA HIS A 422 -13.11 -4.09 -27.36
C HIS A 422 -12.61 -4.18 -25.91
N GLY A 423 -12.32 -3.03 -25.25
CA GLY A 423 -11.77 -2.98 -23.91
C GLY A 423 -10.26 -3.19 -23.77
N ALA A 424 -9.54 -3.44 -24.87
CA ALA A 424 -8.09 -3.64 -24.86
C ALA A 424 -7.28 -2.33 -24.66
N PHE A 425 -7.85 -1.19 -25.05
CA PHE A 425 -7.15 0.09 -25.11
C PHE A 425 -6.54 0.53 -23.77
N PRO A 426 -7.23 0.44 -22.60
CA PRO A 426 -6.63 0.76 -21.31
C PRO A 426 -5.40 -0.12 -21.00
N MET A 427 -5.41 -1.39 -21.38
CA MET A 427 -4.30 -2.32 -21.15
C MET A 427 -3.05 -1.94 -21.97
N TRP A 428 -3.23 -1.42 -23.17
CA TRP A 428 -2.11 -0.87 -23.98
C TRP A 428 -1.53 0.40 -23.35
N ILE A 429 -2.35 1.29 -22.78
CA ILE A 429 -1.86 2.46 -22.05
C ILE A 429 -0.98 2.02 -20.88
N PHE A 430 -1.44 1.05 -20.07
CA PHE A 430 -0.66 0.55 -18.95
C PHE A 430 0.61 -0.19 -19.38
N ALA A 431 0.58 -0.95 -20.50
CA ALA A 431 1.77 -1.55 -21.08
C ALA A 431 2.78 -0.49 -21.53
N GLY A 432 2.32 0.61 -22.14
CA GLY A 432 3.14 1.78 -22.49
C GLY A 432 3.75 2.45 -21.25
N CYS A 433 2.96 2.63 -20.18
CA CYS A 433 3.47 3.16 -18.90
C CYS A 433 4.51 2.22 -18.25
N CYS A 434 4.30 0.90 -18.32
CA CYS A 434 5.29 -0.08 -17.88
C CYS A 434 6.59 0.00 -18.74
N LEU A 435 6.47 0.21 -20.03
CA LEU A 435 7.64 0.41 -20.92
C LEU A 435 8.41 1.68 -20.55
N LEU A 436 7.71 2.78 -20.31
CA LEU A 436 8.33 4.02 -19.80
C LEU A 436 9.01 3.79 -18.43
N SER A 437 8.35 3.01 -17.55
CA SER A 437 8.92 2.62 -16.27
C SER A 437 10.19 1.79 -16.43
N TYR A 438 10.24 0.88 -17.38
CA TYR A 438 11.42 0.09 -17.71
C TYR A 438 12.60 0.98 -18.13
N PHE A 439 12.37 1.94 -19.03
CA PHE A 439 13.40 2.89 -19.45
C PHE A 439 13.87 3.76 -18.28
N PHE A 440 12.94 4.22 -17.43
CA PHE A 440 13.29 4.97 -16.24
C PHE A 440 14.18 4.18 -15.29
N ILE A 441 13.84 2.91 -15.02
CA ILE A 441 14.64 2.01 -14.20
C ILE A 441 16.04 1.86 -14.77
N CYS A 442 16.16 1.60 -16.06
CA CYS A 442 17.45 1.40 -16.72
C CYS A 442 18.33 2.65 -16.66
N ARG A 443 17.73 3.84 -16.83
CA ARG A 443 18.48 5.11 -16.98
C ARG A 443 18.84 5.74 -15.64
N TYR A 444 17.92 5.71 -14.66
CA TYR A 444 18.03 6.54 -13.46
C TYR A 444 18.23 5.77 -12.16
N LEU A 445 17.76 4.51 -12.06
CA LEU A 445 17.84 3.78 -10.80
C LEU A 445 19.23 3.13 -10.62
N PRO A 446 19.94 3.46 -9.53
CA PRO A 446 21.13 2.74 -9.13
C PRO A 446 20.75 1.47 -8.36
N GLU A 447 21.59 0.45 -8.39
CA GLU A 447 21.43 -0.70 -7.51
C GLU A 447 21.75 -0.30 -6.06
N THR A 448 20.81 -0.58 -5.15
CA THR A 448 20.93 -0.18 -3.75
C THR A 448 21.43 -1.32 -2.84
N LYS A 449 21.48 -2.56 -3.37
CA LYS A 449 21.90 -3.73 -2.63
C LYS A 449 23.33 -3.58 -2.10
N GLY A 450 23.49 -3.71 -0.77
CA GLY A 450 24.80 -3.65 -0.11
C GLY A 450 25.40 -2.25 0.02
N VAL A 451 24.68 -1.20 -0.38
CA VAL A 451 25.12 0.19 -0.24
C VAL A 451 24.64 0.75 1.09
N SER A 452 25.55 1.33 1.88
CA SER A 452 25.16 2.02 3.12
C SER A 452 24.42 3.32 2.81
N LEU A 453 23.52 3.71 3.71
CA LEU A 453 22.69 4.90 3.52
C LEU A 453 23.48 6.20 3.43
N GLU A 454 24.65 6.25 4.05
CA GLU A 454 25.58 7.37 4.02
C GLU A 454 26.21 7.55 2.63
N LYS A 455 26.43 6.45 1.90
CA LYS A 455 27.00 6.44 0.55
C LYS A 455 25.92 6.57 -0.55
N MET A 456 24.65 6.39 -0.21
CA MET A 456 23.55 6.34 -1.18
C MET A 456 23.43 7.64 -1.99
N GLU A 457 23.61 8.79 -1.36
CA GLU A 457 23.57 10.08 -2.06
C GLU A 457 24.59 10.15 -3.21
N ALA A 458 25.82 9.72 -2.96
CA ALA A 458 26.87 9.69 -3.98
C ALA A 458 26.55 8.74 -5.13
N VAL A 459 25.99 7.56 -4.82
CA VAL A 459 25.61 6.54 -5.80
C VAL A 459 24.46 7.02 -6.69
N VAL A 460 23.44 7.67 -6.12
CA VAL A 460 22.32 8.26 -6.86
C VAL A 460 22.80 9.39 -7.79
N LEU A 461 23.68 10.25 -7.29
CA LEU A 461 24.21 11.38 -8.07
C LEU A 461 25.17 10.93 -9.19
N ALA A 462 25.92 9.86 -8.98
CA ALA A 462 26.78 9.28 -10.04
C ALA A 462 25.93 8.83 -11.25
N LYS A 463 24.75 8.29 -11.01
CA LYS A 463 23.81 7.87 -12.07
C LYS A 463 23.28 9.06 -12.89
N ARG A 464 23.21 10.25 -12.30
CA ARG A 464 22.84 11.49 -13.02
C ARG A 464 23.83 11.80 -14.16
N GLY A 465 25.11 11.56 -13.95
CA GLY A 465 26.18 11.84 -14.93
C GLY A 465 26.33 10.77 -16.04
N GLY A 466 25.50 9.72 -16.08
CA GLY A 466 25.59 8.64 -17.05
C GLY A 466 26.74 7.66 -16.82
N LYS A 467 27.48 7.77 -15.73
CA LYS A 467 28.57 6.85 -15.38
C LYS A 467 27.98 5.62 -14.70
N ASP A 468 28.42 4.43 -15.13
CA ASP A 468 28.03 3.19 -14.46
C ASP A 468 28.55 3.17 -13.04
N ALA A 469 27.62 3.22 -12.08
CA ALA A 469 27.93 3.22 -10.65
C ALA A 469 28.61 1.92 -10.17
N SER A 470 28.61 0.87 -10.99
CA SER A 470 29.31 -0.40 -10.72
C SER A 470 30.83 -0.24 -10.59
N ILE A 471 31.43 0.67 -11.37
CA ILE A 471 32.89 0.90 -11.37
C ILE A 471 33.34 1.69 -10.12
N GLN A 472 32.45 2.53 -9.55
CA GLN A 472 32.80 3.29 -8.34
C GLN A 472 32.49 2.54 -7.04
N ALA A 473 31.52 1.61 -7.02
CA ALA A 473 31.25 0.77 -5.86
C ALA A 473 32.45 -0.16 -5.54
N GLU A 474 33.14 -0.67 -6.56
CA GLU A 474 34.37 -1.48 -6.37
C GLU A 474 35.58 -0.67 -5.88
N SER A 475 35.69 0.62 -6.24
CA SER A 475 36.75 1.47 -5.75
C SER A 475 36.62 1.90 -4.29
N TYR A 476 35.44 1.77 -3.69
CA TYR A 476 35.13 2.06 -2.28
C TYR A 476 35.05 0.82 -1.38
N SER A 477 35.15 -0.40 -1.96
CA SER A 477 35.21 -1.67 -1.21
C SER A 477 36.65 -2.12 -0.92
N LYS A 478 37.62 -1.45 -1.44
CA LYS A 478 39.04 -1.54 -1.06
C LYS A 478 39.42 -0.37 -0.15
#